data_162c8609ce4e960b6fb21b9a87e7a7cf
#
_entry.id   162c8609ce4e960b6fb21b9a87e7a7cf
#
_cell.length_a   1.000
_cell.length_b   1.000
_cell.length_c   1.000
_cell.angle_alpha   90.00
_cell.angle_beta   90.00
_cell.angle_gamma   90.00
#
_symmetry.space_group_name_H-M   'P 1'
#
loop_
_entity.id
_entity.type
_entity.pdbx_description
1 polymer ?
#
loop_
_entity_poly.entity_id
_entity_poly.type
_entity_poly.pdbx_seq_one_letter_code
_entity_poly.pdbx_strand_id
1 'polypeptide(L)'
;MRTELHRHLDASFRPSTLVTLVNRLQIPAPFKTAKEVKEKFWITSQMNSLAEVLACFEIFQKVLRTEEILEQVAFEAVEDAALDRIEKIELRYSPSFTSEFSGLSWLEALRAFSKGIRQGADTHGIQAGLICIASREYG
;
A
#
# COMPACT_ATOMS: atom_id res chain seq x y z
N MET A 1 16.92 -17.22 -6.23
CA MET A 1 16.07 -16.44 -5.28
C MET A 1 15.83 -15.07 -5.89
N ARG A 2 14.57 -14.73 -6.16
CA ARG A 2 14.17 -13.40 -6.66
C ARG A 2 13.78 -12.54 -5.47
N THR A 3 14.39 -11.36 -5.34
CA THR A 3 14.22 -10.47 -4.18
C THR A 3 13.75 -9.09 -4.62
N GLU A 4 12.77 -8.54 -3.91
CA GLU A 4 12.30 -7.16 -4.01
C GLU A 4 12.62 -6.41 -2.71
N LEU A 5 13.47 -5.39 -2.76
CA LEU A 5 13.96 -4.70 -1.56
C LEU A 5 13.35 -3.30 -1.37
N HIS A 6 12.48 -2.84 -2.28
CA HIS A 6 11.95 -1.49 -2.22
C HIS A 6 10.56 -1.39 -2.81
N ARG A 7 9.54 -1.76 -2.04
CA ARG A 7 8.14 -1.57 -2.44
C ARG A 7 7.37 -0.82 -1.35
N HIS A 8 6.71 0.28 -1.73
CA HIS A 8 5.86 1.04 -0.84
C HIS A 8 4.54 0.31 -0.60
N LEU A 9 4.31 -0.14 0.63
CA LEU A 9 3.09 -0.85 1.03
C LEU A 9 1.87 0.06 0.96
N ASP A 10 2.02 1.29 1.40
CA ASP A 10 1.00 2.32 1.43
C ASP A 10 0.58 2.85 0.04
N ALA A 11 1.15 2.28 -1.02
CA ALA A 11 0.77 2.50 -2.41
C ALA A 11 0.64 1.19 -3.23
N SER A 12 0.73 0.03 -2.58
CA SER A 12 0.66 -1.29 -3.24
C SER A 12 -0.75 -1.83 -3.28
N PHE A 13 -1.66 -1.11 -3.94
CA PHE A 13 -3.06 -1.53 -4.07
C PHE A 13 -3.32 -2.28 -5.36
N ARG A 14 -4.08 -3.37 -5.27
CA ARG A 14 -4.74 -3.91 -6.44
C ARG A 14 -5.76 -2.90 -6.97
N PRO A 15 -5.81 -2.63 -8.27
CA PRO A 15 -6.79 -1.70 -8.84
C PRO A 15 -8.23 -2.00 -8.47
N SER A 16 -8.62 -3.28 -8.42
CA SER A 16 -9.96 -3.72 -8.00
C SER A 16 -10.24 -3.44 -6.53
N THR A 17 -9.27 -3.68 -5.65
CA THR A 17 -9.37 -3.40 -4.23
C THR A 17 -9.52 -1.90 -3.97
N LEU A 18 -8.73 -1.07 -4.65
CA LEU A 18 -8.85 0.38 -4.54
C LEU A 18 -10.25 0.88 -4.94
N VAL A 19 -10.79 0.42 -6.06
CA VAL A 19 -12.15 0.76 -6.50
C VAL A 19 -13.20 0.34 -5.46
N THR A 20 -13.07 -0.85 -4.91
CA THR A 20 -13.97 -1.36 -3.87
C THR A 20 -13.91 -0.49 -2.61
N LEU A 21 -12.71 -0.12 -2.18
CA LEU A 21 -12.50 0.70 -0.97
C LEU A 21 -13.03 2.12 -1.12
N VAL A 22 -12.76 2.81 -2.23
CA VAL A 22 -13.29 4.17 -2.44
C VAL A 22 -14.79 4.20 -2.48
N ASN A 23 -15.45 3.19 -3.08
CA ASN A 23 -16.90 3.07 -3.11
C ASN A 23 -17.47 2.78 -1.71
N ARG A 24 -16.90 1.81 -0.98
CA ARG A 24 -17.32 1.45 0.38
C ARG A 24 -17.18 2.62 1.36
N LEU A 25 -16.10 3.39 1.26
CA LEU A 25 -15.79 4.52 2.13
C LEU A 25 -16.40 5.84 1.63
N GLN A 26 -17.10 5.82 0.49
CA GLN A 26 -17.67 7.01 -0.16
C GLN A 26 -16.65 8.13 -0.38
N ILE A 27 -15.42 7.75 -0.74
CA ILE A 27 -14.35 8.71 -1.03
C ILE A 27 -14.46 9.14 -2.49
N PRO A 28 -14.53 10.46 -2.78
CA PRO A 28 -14.47 10.95 -4.15
C PRO A 28 -13.17 10.51 -4.82
N ALA A 29 -13.28 9.82 -5.96
CA ALA A 29 -12.13 9.34 -6.71
C ALA A 29 -12.29 9.67 -8.20
N PRO A 30 -11.20 9.98 -8.91
CA PRO A 30 -11.22 10.32 -10.33
C PRO A 30 -11.25 9.08 -11.23
N PHE A 31 -11.78 7.96 -10.75
CA PHE A 31 -11.92 6.68 -11.43
C PHE A 31 -13.12 5.90 -10.88
N LYS A 32 -13.66 4.99 -11.68
CA LYS A 32 -14.77 4.10 -11.32
C LYS A 32 -14.45 2.62 -11.54
N THR A 33 -13.44 2.33 -12.34
CA THR A 33 -13.08 0.96 -12.75
C THR A 33 -11.59 0.68 -12.50
N ALA A 34 -11.25 -0.60 -12.34
CA ALA A 34 -9.86 -1.04 -12.21
C ALA A 34 -9.00 -0.66 -13.43
N LYS A 35 -9.61 -0.58 -14.62
CA LYS A 35 -8.92 -0.13 -15.84
C LYS A 35 -8.50 1.34 -15.72
N GLU A 36 -9.43 2.21 -15.31
CA GLU A 36 -9.14 3.65 -15.11
C GLU A 36 -8.09 3.89 -14.01
N VAL A 37 -8.08 3.06 -12.94
CA VAL A 37 -7.01 3.10 -11.94
C VAL A 37 -5.65 2.83 -12.57
N LYS A 38 -5.55 1.78 -13.40
CA LYS A 38 -4.30 1.46 -14.11
C LYS A 38 -3.86 2.59 -15.03
N GLU A 39 -4.78 3.11 -15.84
CA GLU A 39 -4.49 4.20 -16.79
C GLU A 39 -4.00 5.47 -16.07
N LYS A 40 -4.50 5.74 -14.86
CA LYS A 40 -4.19 6.95 -14.11
C LYS A 40 -2.95 6.85 -13.23
N PHE A 41 -2.72 5.71 -12.59
CA PHE A 41 -1.68 5.57 -11.57
C PHE A 41 -0.48 4.71 -11.98
N TRP A 42 -0.58 3.96 -13.08
CA TRP A 42 0.60 3.30 -13.62
C TRP A 42 1.45 4.31 -14.35
N ILE A 43 2.64 4.52 -13.84
CA ILE A 43 3.61 5.43 -14.43
C ILE A 43 4.17 4.77 -15.68
N THR A 44 3.71 5.24 -16.85
CA THR A 44 4.14 4.75 -18.17
C THR A 44 5.15 5.68 -18.84
N SER A 45 5.38 6.87 -18.27
CA SER A 45 6.30 7.88 -18.76
C SER A 45 6.98 8.60 -17.59
N GLN A 46 8.04 9.34 -17.88
CA GLN A 46 8.72 10.15 -16.88
C GLN A 46 7.77 11.21 -16.31
N MET A 47 7.66 11.31 -14.99
CA MET A 47 6.92 12.37 -14.29
C MET A 47 7.78 13.63 -14.19
N ASN A 48 7.14 14.80 -14.28
CA ASN A 48 7.87 16.07 -14.36
C ASN A 48 8.29 16.62 -12.98
N SER A 49 7.65 16.16 -11.91
CA SER A 49 7.95 16.65 -10.56
C SER A 49 7.62 15.63 -9.48
N LEU A 50 8.28 15.77 -8.32
CA LEU A 50 7.95 15.00 -7.11
C LEU A 50 6.51 15.27 -6.66
N ALA A 51 6.01 16.49 -6.83
CA ALA A 51 4.64 16.86 -6.46
C ALA A 51 3.59 16.04 -7.24
N GLU A 52 3.81 15.77 -8.53
CA GLU A 52 2.93 14.88 -9.32
C GLU A 52 2.94 13.45 -8.79
N VAL A 53 4.12 12.95 -8.39
CA VAL A 53 4.23 11.62 -7.77
C VAL A 53 3.45 11.57 -6.46
N LEU A 54 3.66 12.54 -5.58
CA LEU A 54 3.01 12.60 -4.26
C LEU A 54 1.48 12.74 -4.37
N ALA A 55 0.98 13.49 -5.36
CA ALA A 55 -0.45 13.62 -5.61
C ALA A 55 -1.12 12.27 -5.95
N CYS A 56 -0.40 11.35 -6.59
CA CYS A 56 -0.89 10.00 -6.85
C CYS A 56 -1.06 9.20 -5.55
N PHE A 57 -0.24 9.45 -4.53
CA PHE A 57 -0.28 8.72 -3.26
C PHE A 57 -1.44 9.15 -2.35
N GLU A 58 -1.97 10.36 -2.50
CA GLU A 58 -3.00 10.91 -1.60
C GLU A 58 -4.26 10.02 -1.54
N ILE A 59 -4.73 9.52 -2.68
CA ILE A 59 -5.92 8.66 -2.71
C ILE A 59 -5.69 7.33 -2.00
N PHE A 60 -4.47 6.79 -2.07
CA PHE A 60 -4.10 5.56 -1.38
C PHE A 60 -4.14 5.76 0.14
N GLN A 61 -3.62 6.86 0.64
CA GLN A 61 -3.67 7.18 2.07
C GLN A 61 -5.10 7.38 2.56
N LYS A 62 -5.98 8.00 1.76
CA LYS A 62 -7.39 8.23 2.11
C LYS A 62 -8.20 6.95 2.33
N VAL A 63 -7.82 5.83 1.74
CA VAL A 63 -8.53 4.53 1.91
C VAL A 63 -7.98 3.69 3.05
N LEU A 64 -6.81 3.99 3.59
CA LEU A 64 -6.19 3.28 4.72
C LEU A 64 -6.83 3.72 6.06
N ARG A 65 -8.12 3.40 6.28
CA ARG A 65 -8.94 3.93 7.38
C ARG A 65 -9.08 3.00 8.58
N THR A 66 -8.95 1.70 8.40
CA THR A 66 -9.17 0.73 9.48
C THR A 66 -8.10 -0.34 9.48
N GLU A 67 -7.90 -0.99 10.64
CA GLU A 67 -6.95 -2.09 10.76
C GLU A 67 -7.22 -3.21 9.75
N GLU A 68 -8.51 -3.54 9.49
CA GLU A 68 -8.85 -4.58 8.52
C GLU A 68 -8.41 -4.21 7.10
N ILE A 69 -8.52 -2.94 6.71
CA ILE A 69 -8.06 -2.48 5.40
C ILE A 69 -6.54 -2.58 5.31
N LEU A 70 -5.83 -2.18 6.37
CA LEU A 70 -4.37 -2.27 6.42
C LEU A 70 -3.92 -3.73 6.33
N GLU A 71 -4.56 -4.63 7.07
CA GLU A 71 -4.29 -6.07 7.02
C GLU A 71 -4.53 -6.63 5.61
N GLN A 72 -5.67 -6.29 4.99
CA GLN A 72 -6.02 -6.74 3.65
C GLN A 72 -4.99 -6.29 2.61
N VAL A 73 -4.65 -4.99 2.59
CA VAL A 73 -3.69 -4.42 1.64
C VAL A 73 -2.31 -5.06 1.80
N ALA A 74 -1.89 -5.28 3.04
CA ALA A 74 -0.61 -5.93 3.34
C ALA A 74 -0.59 -7.40 2.88
N PHE A 75 -1.66 -8.15 3.13
CA PHE A 75 -1.80 -9.52 2.65
C PHE A 75 -1.74 -9.57 1.12
N GLU A 76 -2.53 -8.74 0.44
CA GLU A 76 -2.57 -8.68 -1.03
C GLU A 76 -1.21 -8.31 -1.64
N ALA A 77 -0.46 -7.40 -1.02
CA ALA A 77 0.87 -7.02 -1.50
C ALA A 77 1.88 -8.17 -1.44
N VAL A 78 1.80 -9.00 -0.40
CA VAL A 78 2.64 -10.20 -0.27
C VAL A 78 2.18 -11.30 -1.23
N GLU A 79 0.88 -11.52 -1.38
CA GLU A 79 0.33 -12.47 -2.35
C GLU A 79 0.72 -12.12 -3.78
N ASP A 80 0.61 -10.84 -4.18
CA ASP A 80 1.02 -10.38 -5.51
C ASP A 80 2.52 -10.57 -5.74
N ALA A 81 3.35 -10.35 -4.71
CA ALA A 81 4.78 -10.65 -4.78
C ALA A 81 5.05 -12.13 -5.03
N ALA A 82 4.32 -13.02 -4.34
CA ALA A 82 4.45 -14.46 -4.54
C ALA A 82 4.01 -14.87 -5.95
N LEU A 83 2.91 -14.31 -6.47
CA LEU A 83 2.45 -14.54 -7.84
C LEU A 83 3.47 -14.08 -8.89
N ASP A 84 4.21 -13.01 -8.59
CA ASP A 84 5.34 -12.51 -9.39
C ASP A 84 6.63 -13.32 -9.20
N ARG A 85 6.57 -14.45 -8.48
CA ARG A 85 7.71 -15.32 -8.15
C ARG A 85 8.81 -14.62 -7.37
N ILE A 86 8.44 -13.67 -6.53
CA ILE A 86 9.34 -13.05 -5.55
C ILE A 86 9.37 -13.97 -4.33
N GLU A 87 10.57 -14.36 -3.89
CA GLU A 87 10.78 -15.24 -2.75
C GLU A 87 11.07 -14.47 -1.47
N LYS A 88 11.56 -13.22 -1.61
CA LYS A 88 11.82 -12.31 -0.49
C LYS A 88 11.40 -10.89 -0.85
N ILE A 89 10.58 -10.24 0.01
CA ILE A 89 10.14 -8.87 -0.18
C ILE A 89 10.34 -8.03 1.08
N GLU A 90 10.79 -6.78 0.91
CA GLU A 90 10.81 -5.74 1.93
C GLU A 90 9.83 -4.63 1.57
N LEU A 91 8.70 -4.61 2.29
CA LEU A 91 7.66 -3.61 2.18
C LEU A 91 7.97 -2.44 3.10
N ARG A 92 7.63 -1.22 2.69
CA ARG A 92 7.83 -0.03 3.51
C ARG A 92 6.62 0.89 3.50
N TYR A 93 6.40 1.60 4.60
CA TYR A 93 5.35 2.60 4.72
C TYR A 93 5.78 3.73 5.65
N SER A 94 5.11 4.87 5.58
CA SER A 94 5.30 5.98 6.52
C SER A 94 4.22 5.94 7.60
N PRO A 95 4.56 5.66 8.88
CA PRO A 95 3.60 5.70 9.98
C PRO A 95 2.91 7.06 10.13
N SER A 96 3.65 8.15 9.93
CA SER A 96 3.11 9.51 10.02
C SER A 96 2.00 9.77 9.00
N PHE A 97 2.24 9.45 7.72
CA PHE A 97 1.24 9.61 6.67
C PHE A 97 0.01 8.72 6.92
N THR A 98 0.22 7.45 7.25
CA THR A 98 -0.88 6.54 7.50
C THR A 98 -1.75 7.01 8.67
N SER A 99 -1.14 7.47 9.77
CA SER A 99 -1.87 7.97 10.94
C SER A 99 -2.61 9.29 10.67
N GLU A 100 -2.03 10.19 9.89
CA GLU A 100 -2.66 11.47 9.53
C GLU A 100 -4.02 11.27 8.85
N PHE A 101 -4.12 10.31 7.94
CA PHE A 101 -5.35 10.05 7.19
C PHE A 101 -6.29 9.03 7.83
N SER A 102 -5.76 8.05 8.56
CA SER A 102 -6.56 6.99 9.17
C SER A 102 -7.11 7.36 10.54
N GLY A 103 -6.38 8.18 11.30
CA GLY A 103 -6.63 8.40 12.71
C GLY A 103 -6.14 7.25 13.62
N LEU A 104 -5.58 6.18 13.05
CA LEU A 104 -4.95 5.09 13.80
C LEU A 104 -3.62 5.57 14.40
N SER A 105 -3.30 5.10 15.60
CA SER A 105 -1.95 5.30 16.15
C SER A 105 -0.90 4.54 15.32
N TRP A 106 0.35 4.96 15.41
CA TRP A 106 1.46 4.29 14.74
C TRP A 106 1.55 2.80 15.11
N LEU A 107 1.24 2.46 16.37
CA LEU A 107 1.28 1.09 16.85
C LEU A 107 0.14 0.23 16.29
N GLU A 108 -1.07 0.78 16.17
CA GLU A 108 -2.20 0.09 15.53
C GLU A 108 -1.92 -0.17 14.06
N ALA A 109 -1.46 0.85 13.32
CA ALA A 109 -1.08 0.69 11.92
C ALA A 109 0.04 -0.34 11.73
N LEU A 110 1.10 -0.29 12.58
CA LEU A 110 2.19 -1.25 12.55
C LEU A 110 1.71 -2.68 12.79
N ARG A 111 0.84 -2.90 13.77
CA ARG A 111 0.28 -4.22 14.10
C ARG A 111 -0.57 -4.75 12.96
N ALA A 112 -1.44 -3.92 12.39
CA ALA A 112 -2.32 -4.30 11.29
C ALA A 112 -1.52 -4.71 10.05
N PHE A 113 -0.59 -3.88 9.59
CA PHE A 113 0.28 -4.21 8.46
C PHE A 113 1.13 -5.46 8.73
N SER A 114 1.74 -5.57 9.92
CA SER A 114 2.55 -6.75 10.29
C SER A 114 1.74 -8.03 10.30
N LYS A 115 0.46 -7.97 10.72
CA LYS A 115 -0.44 -9.12 10.72
C LYS A 115 -0.74 -9.58 9.29
N GLY A 116 -1.13 -8.65 8.39
CA GLY A 116 -1.39 -8.96 6.99
C GLY A 116 -0.17 -9.53 6.27
N ILE A 117 1.02 -8.93 6.48
CA ILE A 117 2.29 -9.42 5.93
C ILE A 117 2.57 -10.85 6.39
N ARG A 118 2.45 -11.13 7.70
CA ARG A 118 2.70 -12.47 8.25
C ARG A 118 1.75 -13.51 7.65
N GLN A 119 0.46 -13.20 7.61
CA GLN A 119 -0.54 -14.08 7.01
C GLN A 119 -0.23 -14.37 5.53
N GLY A 120 0.13 -13.35 4.75
CA GLY A 120 0.51 -13.51 3.35
C GLY A 120 1.78 -14.36 3.20
N ALA A 121 2.82 -14.10 4.01
CA ALA A 121 4.08 -14.84 4.00
C ALA A 121 3.88 -16.32 4.34
N ASP A 122 3.10 -16.61 5.39
CA ASP A 122 2.78 -17.98 5.82
C ASP A 122 1.94 -18.71 4.76
N THR A 123 0.98 -18.02 4.14
CA THR A 123 0.09 -18.61 3.13
C THR A 123 0.84 -18.97 1.85
N HIS A 124 1.74 -18.11 1.42
CA HIS A 124 2.42 -18.24 0.12
C HIS A 124 3.86 -18.77 0.19
N GLY A 125 4.39 -18.99 1.39
CA GLY A 125 5.72 -19.57 1.61
C GLY A 125 6.87 -18.65 1.18
N ILE A 126 6.71 -17.32 1.27
CA ILE A 126 7.76 -16.35 0.97
C ILE A 126 8.25 -15.62 2.21
N GLN A 127 9.42 -15.02 2.14
CA GLN A 127 9.93 -14.14 3.20
C GLN A 127 9.45 -12.72 2.98
N ALA A 128 8.83 -12.12 3.99
CA ALA A 128 8.37 -10.74 3.91
C ALA A 128 8.74 -9.95 5.17
N GLY A 129 9.24 -8.74 4.98
CA GLY A 129 9.62 -7.80 6.04
C GLY A 129 8.92 -6.46 5.90
N LEU A 130 8.81 -5.71 7.01
CA LEU A 130 8.22 -4.37 7.06
C LEU A 130 9.24 -3.36 7.56
N ILE A 131 9.37 -2.24 6.84
CA ILE A 131 10.21 -1.10 7.17
C ILE A 131 9.33 0.11 7.46
N CYS A 132 9.49 0.70 8.65
CA CYS A 132 8.87 1.98 8.99
C CYS A 132 9.76 3.13 8.55
N ILE A 133 9.25 4.02 7.71
CA ILE A 133 9.99 5.20 7.21
C ILE A 133 9.81 6.36 8.20
N ALA A 134 10.92 6.91 8.69
CA ALA A 134 10.90 8.18 9.38
C ALA A 134 10.94 9.33 8.36
N SER A 135 9.81 9.98 8.16
CA SER A 135 9.71 11.11 7.23
C SER A 135 10.28 12.37 7.87
N ARG A 136 11.17 13.09 7.18
CA ARG A 136 11.83 14.32 7.68
C ARG A 136 10.84 15.44 7.99
N GLU A 137 9.69 15.47 7.33
CA GLU A 137 8.65 16.48 7.51
C GLU A 137 7.91 16.38 8.85
N TYR A 138 8.06 15.24 9.54
CA TYR A 138 7.43 14.93 10.83
C TYR A 138 8.44 14.71 11.96
N GLY A 139 9.69 15.10 11.75
CA GLY A 139 10.77 14.96 12.73
C GLY A 139 10.82 16.08 13.76
#